data_2eb7363d45d06b104356d2fc40606db4
#
_entry.id   2eb7363d45d06b104356d2fc40606db4
#
_cell.length_a   1.000
_cell.length_b   1.000
_cell.length_c   1.000
_cell.angle_alpha   90.00
_cell.angle_beta   90.00
_cell.angle_gamma   90.00
#
_symmetry.space_group_name_H-M   'P 1'
#
loop_
_entity.id
_entity.type
_entity.pdbx_description
1 polymer ?
#
loop_
_entity_poly.entity_id
_entity_poly.type
_entity_poly.pdbx_seq_one_letter_code
_entity_poly.pdbx_strand_id
1 'polypeptide(L)'
;EQEAVALEQDEHWDAAATTSEEILKIDANLSFAIDGLSNAREMSELHRRLDQLISDPDKLSAPSVMQKATLLVVDITRMPEIGPRLAQQRDELSRLLKRAVTPVQVALVSDNLTTVSVYRVGNLGNFTSRQLSLRPGTYVAVGIRPGFRDVRREFRVAPELEMSPIEVRCEEQI
;
A
#
# COMPACT_ATOMS: atom_id res chain seq x y z
N GLU A 1 9.73 -29.96 21.27
CA GLU A 1 10.05 -28.66 21.90
C GLU A 1 11.19 -27.96 21.13
N GLN A 2 12.37 -28.57 21.03
CA GLN A 2 13.54 -27.97 20.34
C GLN A 2 13.27 -27.59 18.88
N GLU A 3 12.51 -28.41 18.16
CA GLU A 3 12.13 -28.15 16.77
C GLU A 3 11.21 -26.92 16.64
N ALA A 4 10.21 -26.77 17.50
CA ALA A 4 9.32 -25.62 17.51
C ALA A 4 10.10 -24.31 17.78
N VAL A 5 11.00 -24.33 18.75
CA VAL A 5 11.85 -23.18 19.10
C VAL A 5 12.79 -22.80 17.93
N ALA A 6 13.37 -23.79 17.24
CA ALA A 6 14.22 -23.52 16.08
C ALA A 6 13.43 -22.86 14.92
N LEU A 7 12.21 -23.34 14.66
CA LEU A 7 11.32 -22.75 13.65
C LEU A 7 10.91 -21.31 13.98
N GLU A 8 10.68 -21.00 15.27
CA GLU A 8 10.40 -19.62 15.73
C GLU A 8 11.62 -18.71 15.53
N GLN A 9 12.83 -19.20 15.88
CA GLN A 9 14.07 -18.43 15.68
C GLN A 9 14.35 -18.14 14.21
N ASP A 10 13.97 -19.04 13.31
CA ASP A 10 14.11 -18.89 11.87
C ASP A 10 12.89 -18.16 11.23
N GLU A 11 11.96 -17.65 12.04
CA GLU A 11 10.74 -16.97 11.62
C GLU A 11 9.84 -17.82 10.67
N HIS A 12 9.89 -19.15 10.82
CA HIS A 12 9.01 -20.11 10.12
C HIS A 12 7.71 -20.34 10.92
N TRP A 13 6.94 -19.28 11.14
CA TRP A 13 5.82 -19.23 12.05
C TRP A 13 4.69 -20.22 11.75
N ASP A 14 4.36 -20.44 10.46
CA ASP A 14 3.33 -21.42 10.09
C ASP A 14 3.76 -22.85 10.42
N ALA A 15 5.03 -23.18 10.23
CA ALA A 15 5.59 -24.48 10.59
C ALA A 15 5.67 -24.63 12.12
N ALA A 16 6.07 -23.58 12.85
CA ALA A 16 6.09 -23.56 14.30
C ALA A 16 4.68 -23.78 14.89
N ALA A 17 3.65 -23.13 14.33
CA ALA A 17 2.25 -23.33 14.71
C ALA A 17 1.81 -24.78 14.49
N THR A 18 2.12 -25.35 13.31
CA THR A 18 1.78 -26.75 12.98
C THR A 18 2.46 -27.72 13.95
N THR A 19 3.75 -27.54 14.24
CA THR A 19 4.49 -28.37 15.18
C THR A 19 3.89 -28.28 16.60
N SER A 20 3.52 -27.08 17.04
CA SER A 20 2.88 -26.89 18.34
C SER A 20 1.50 -27.55 18.41
N GLU A 21 0.70 -27.49 17.33
CA GLU A 21 -0.57 -28.21 17.23
C GLU A 21 -0.41 -29.73 17.30
N GLU A 22 0.63 -30.29 16.67
CA GLU A 22 0.92 -31.72 16.75
C GLU A 22 1.31 -32.16 18.16
N ILE A 23 2.10 -31.36 18.85
CA ILE A 23 2.46 -31.60 20.25
C ILE A 23 1.20 -31.59 21.12
N LEU A 24 0.30 -30.63 20.93
CA LEU A 24 -0.94 -30.51 21.71
C LEU A 24 -1.95 -31.65 21.44
N LYS A 25 -1.85 -32.34 20.30
CA LYS A 25 -2.64 -33.57 20.05
C LYS A 25 -2.18 -34.74 20.95
N ILE A 26 -0.91 -34.74 21.38
CA ILE A 26 -0.35 -35.77 22.25
C ILE A 26 -0.64 -35.45 23.70
N ASP A 27 -0.41 -34.20 24.11
CA ASP A 27 -0.73 -33.67 25.46
C ASP A 27 -1.25 -32.22 25.36
N ALA A 28 -2.56 -32.06 25.55
CA ALA A 28 -3.26 -30.81 25.43
C ALA A 28 -2.92 -29.76 26.53
N ASN A 29 -2.23 -30.16 27.58
CA ASN A 29 -1.95 -29.30 28.75
C ASN A 29 -0.50 -28.79 28.79
N LEU A 30 0.28 -28.98 27.77
CA LEU A 30 1.67 -28.52 27.70
C LEU A 30 1.72 -26.99 27.47
N SER A 31 2.00 -26.26 28.56
CA SER A 31 1.99 -24.78 28.55
C SER A 31 2.88 -24.21 27.45
N PHE A 32 4.11 -24.73 27.30
CA PHE A 32 5.03 -24.23 26.26
C PHE A 32 4.47 -24.38 24.84
N ALA A 33 3.70 -25.45 24.56
CA ALA A 33 3.10 -25.67 23.24
C ALA A 33 1.85 -24.78 23.03
N ILE A 34 1.10 -24.51 24.12
CA ILE A 34 -0.03 -23.55 24.07
C ILE A 34 0.49 -22.14 23.79
N ASP A 35 1.52 -21.70 24.54
CA ASP A 35 2.12 -20.37 24.38
C ASP A 35 2.82 -20.23 23.02
N GLY A 36 3.57 -21.27 22.60
CA GLY A 36 4.23 -21.31 21.29
C GLY A 36 3.23 -21.24 20.13
N LEU A 37 2.11 -21.97 20.22
CA LEU A 37 1.05 -21.92 19.19
C LEU A 37 0.43 -20.52 19.10
N SER A 38 0.14 -19.88 20.25
CA SER A 38 -0.41 -18.53 20.28
C SER A 38 0.55 -17.54 19.64
N ASN A 39 1.81 -17.55 20.06
CA ASN A 39 2.88 -16.71 19.53
C ASN A 39 3.08 -16.92 18.02
N ALA A 40 3.19 -18.16 17.58
CA ALA A 40 3.41 -18.50 16.18
C ALA A 40 2.25 -18.01 15.29
N ARG A 41 1.00 -18.13 15.73
CA ARG A 41 -0.17 -17.64 15.00
C ARG A 41 -0.20 -16.10 14.94
N GLU A 42 0.11 -15.43 16.04
CA GLU A 42 0.18 -13.96 16.08
C GLU A 42 1.26 -13.43 15.14
N MET A 43 2.44 -14.04 15.15
CA MET A 43 3.54 -13.65 14.29
C MET A 43 3.28 -13.97 12.82
N SER A 44 2.71 -15.12 12.49
CA SER A 44 2.29 -15.46 11.12
C SER A 44 1.28 -14.43 10.58
N GLU A 45 0.27 -14.08 11.37
CA GLU A 45 -0.71 -13.04 10.98
C GLU A 45 -0.07 -11.67 10.82
N LEU A 46 0.89 -11.29 11.67
CA LEU A 46 1.65 -10.05 11.56
C LEU A 46 2.43 -10.00 10.24
N HIS A 47 3.18 -11.03 9.91
CA HIS A 47 3.91 -11.14 8.64
C HIS A 47 2.98 -11.06 7.43
N ARG A 48 1.86 -11.78 7.48
CA ARG A 48 0.85 -11.75 6.41
C ARG A 48 0.27 -10.36 6.19
N ARG A 49 -0.02 -9.62 7.25
CA ARG A 49 -0.52 -8.24 7.16
C ARG A 49 0.52 -7.29 6.59
N LEU A 50 1.79 -7.45 6.95
CA LEU A 50 2.89 -6.68 6.38
C LEU A 50 3.04 -6.96 4.88
N ASP A 51 3.05 -8.23 4.48
CA ASP A 51 3.16 -8.63 3.07
C ASP A 51 2.00 -8.06 2.23
N GLN A 52 0.78 -8.05 2.76
CA GLN A 52 -0.38 -7.43 2.09
C GLN A 52 -0.21 -5.92 1.88
N LEU A 53 0.33 -5.19 2.87
CA LEU A 53 0.57 -3.75 2.75
C LEU A 53 1.72 -3.43 1.80
N ILE A 54 2.76 -4.28 1.79
CA ILE A 54 3.94 -4.12 0.93
C ILE A 54 3.61 -4.45 -0.53
N SER A 55 2.77 -5.45 -0.78
CA SER A 55 2.42 -5.92 -2.13
C SER A 55 1.62 -4.90 -2.96
N ASP A 56 0.90 -3.97 -2.32
CA ASP A 56 0.11 -2.94 -3.01
C ASP A 56 0.40 -1.54 -2.44
N PRO A 57 1.57 -0.97 -2.77
CA PRO A 57 2.03 0.29 -2.19
C PRO A 57 1.17 1.50 -2.56
N ASP A 58 0.38 1.43 -3.64
CA ASP A 58 -0.46 2.55 -4.05
C ASP A 58 -1.66 2.73 -3.10
N LYS A 59 -2.11 1.66 -2.43
CA LYS A 59 -3.13 1.73 -1.38
C LYS A 59 -2.68 2.50 -0.13
N LEU A 60 -1.37 2.59 0.11
CA LEU A 60 -0.83 3.35 1.24
C LEU A 60 -1.10 4.87 1.13
N SER A 61 -1.45 5.37 -0.06
CA SER A 61 -1.86 6.77 -0.23
C SER A 61 -3.24 7.07 0.37
N ALA A 62 -4.08 6.05 0.64
CA ALA A 62 -5.36 6.21 1.30
C ALA A 62 -5.18 6.49 2.80
N PRO A 63 -5.81 7.56 3.36
CA PRO A 63 -5.56 7.99 4.75
C PRO A 63 -5.75 6.90 5.80
N SER A 64 -6.82 6.09 5.67
CA SER A 64 -7.11 5.03 6.63
C SER A 64 -6.10 3.87 6.57
N VAL A 65 -5.59 3.54 5.39
CA VAL A 65 -4.58 2.50 5.20
C VAL A 65 -3.23 3.00 5.72
N MET A 66 -2.86 4.25 5.37
CA MET A 66 -1.65 4.90 5.86
C MET A 66 -1.60 4.92 7.38
N GLN A 67 -2.68 5.33 8.04
CA GLN A 67 -2.75 5.36 9.51
C GLN A 67 -2.51 3.98 10.12
N LYS A 68 -3.19 2.95 9.61
CA LYS A 68 -3.02 1.56 10.09
C LYS A 68 -1.59 1.05 9.87
N ALA A 69 -1.02 1.31 8.70
CA ALA A 69 0.35 0.91 8.37
C ALA A 69 1.39 1.65 9.24
N THR A 70 1.17 2.93 9.53
CA THR A 70 2.04 3.72 10.42
C THR A 70 2.02 3.17 11.85
N LEU A 71 0.83 2.88 12.39
CA LEU A 71 0.70 2.28 13.71
C LEU A 71 1.40 0.93 13.79
N LEU A 72 1.25 0.09 12.76
CA LEU A 72 1.92 -1.20 12.70
C LEU A 72 3.46 -1.08 12.74
N VAL A 73 4.04 -0.14 11.99
CA VAL A 73 5.48 0.16 12.05
C VAL A 73 5.91 0.62 13.43
N VAL A 74 5.11 1.48 14.08
CA VAL A 74 5.40 1.96 15.44
C VAL A 74 5.37 0.82 16.44
N ASP A 75 4.37 -0.06 16.36
CA ASP A 75 4.23 -1.20 17.28
C ASP A 75 5.40 -2.17 17.13
N ILE A 76 5.81 -2.52 15.90
CA ILE A 76 6.98 -3.36 15.64
C ILE A 76 8.26 -2.70 16.16
N THR A 77 8.41 -1.39 16.01
CA THR A 77 9.61 -0.65 16.48
C THR A 77 9.74 -0.66 18.01
N ARG A 78 8.63 -0.86 18.73
CA ARG A 78 8.61 -0.97 20.21
C ARG A 78 8.87 -2.36 20.73
N MET A 79 8.88 -3.37 19.87
CA MET A 79 9.21 -4.73 20.27
C MET A 79 10.66 -4.81 20.74
N PRO A 80 10.96 -5.49 21.86
CA PRO A 80 12.32 -5.54 22.41
C PRO A 80 13.29 -6.29 21.50
N GLU A 81 12.80 -7.35 20.86
CA GLU A 81 13.56 -8.17 19.92
C GLU A 81 12.68 -8.51 18.72
N ILE A 82 13.22 -8.39 17.54
CA ILE A 82 12.57 -8.77 16.28
C ILE A 82 13.55 -9.55 15.40
N GLY A 83 13.04 -10.56 14.70
CA GLY A 83 13.83 -11.32 13.74
C GLY A 83 14.19 -10.53 12.49
N PRO A 84 15.13 -11.03 11.68
CA PRO A 84 15.63 -10.33 10.50
C PRO A 84 14.55 -10.12 9.42
N ARG A 85 13.63 -11.07 9.23
CA ARG A 85 12.53 -10.95 8.28
C ARG A 85 11.54 -9.85 8.70
N LEU A 86 11.16 -9.83 9.98
CA LEU A 86 10.26 -8.79 10.50
C LEU A 86 10.90 -7.40 10.41
N ALA A 87 12.21 -7.29 10.71
CA ALA A 87 12.96 -6.05 10.56
C ALA A 87 12.97 -5.56 9.10
N GLN A 88 13.21 -6.45 8.14
CA GLN A 88 13.17 -6.12 6.72
C GLN A 88 11.79 -5.65 6.26
N GLN A 89 10.71 -6.33 6.65
CA GLN A 89 9.35 -5.95 6.32
C GLN A 89 8.97 -4.58 6.92
N ARG A 90 9.35 -4.32 8.18
CA ARG A 90 9.16 -3.01 8.83
C ARG A 90 9.86 -1.90 8.05
N ASP A 91 11.11 -2.10 7.69
CA ASP A 91 11.92 -1.10 6.98
C ASP A 91 11.37 -0.84 5.58
N GLU A 92 10.96 -1.89 4.87
CA GLU A 92 10.32 -1.77 3.56
C GLU A 92 8.98 -1.03 3.64
N LEU A 93 8.11 -1.38 4.61
CA LEU A 93 6.86 -0.66 4.81
C LEU A 93 7.10 0.80 5.17
N SER A 94 8.12 1.10 5.99
CA SER A 94 8.52 2.47 6.34
C SER A 94 8.95 3.25 5.10
N ARG A 95 9.72 2.63 4.20
CA ARG A 95 10.12 3.21 2.90
C ARG A 95 8.91 3.51 2.02
N LEU A 96 7.97 2.57 1.93
CA LEU A 96 6.75 2.72 1.13
C LEU A 96 5.81 3.79 1.69
N LEU A 97 5.71 3.94 3.02
CA LEU A 97 4.95 5.02 3.65
C LEU A 97 5.54 6.40 3.30
N LYS A 98 6.87 6.55 3.31
CA LYS A 98 7.53 7.78 2.85
C LYS A 98 7.22 8.05 1.38
N ARG A 99 7.29 7.03 0.52
CA ARG A 99 6.93 7.13 -0.90
C ARG A 99 5.48 7.61 -1.07
N ALA A 100 4.54 7.07 -0.31
CA ALA A 100 3.11 7.37 -0.42
C ALA A 100 2.75 8.84 -0.10
N VAL A 101 3.57 9.53 0.66
CA VAL A 101 3.36 10.97 0.98
C VAL A 101 4.18 11.90 0.09
N THR A 102 5.13 11.39 -0.69
CA THR A 102 5.98 12.19 -1.57
C THR A 102 5.20 12.60 -2.83
N PRO A 103 4.95 13.90 -3.05
CA PRO A 103 4.20 14.35 -4.21
C PRO A 103 5.04 14.26 -5.48
N VAL A 104 4.36 13.96 -6.58
CA VAL A 104 4.93 13.89 -7.94
C VAL A 104 4.32 15.02 -8.78
N GLN A 105 5.16 15.69 -9.56
CA GLN A 105 4.69 16.72 -10.51
C GLN A 105 4.11 16.05 -11.77
N VAL A 106 2.87 16.39 -12.09
CA VAL A 106 2.15 15.85 -13.24
C VAL A 106 1.68 17.01 -14.12
N ALA A 107 2.06 16.99 -15.39
CA ALA A 107 1.59 17.96 -16.38
C ALA A 107 0.29 17.47 -17.02
N LEU A 108 -0.75 18.31 -16.98
CA LEU A 108 -1.97 18.15 -17.76
C LEU A 108 -1.97 19.14 -18.91
N VAL A 109 -2.38 18.68 -20.10
CA VAL A 109 -2.47 19.50 -21.31
C VAL A 109 -3.90 19.40 -21.85
N SER A 110 -4.44 20.55 -22.32
CA SER A 110 -5.77 20.65 -22.87
C SER A 110 -5.80 21.72 -24.00
N ASP A 111 -6.97 22.02 -24.53
CA ASP A 111 -7.20 22.97 -25.64
C ASP A 111 -7.72 24.34 -25.20
N ASN A 112 -7.76 24.64 -23.92
CA ASN A 112 -8.36 25.84 -23.32
C ASN A 112 -9.87 26.02 -23.60
N LEU A 113 -10.53 25.02 -24.19
CA LEU A 113 -11.96 25.01 -24.48
C LEU A 113 -12.70 23.92 -23.70
N THR A 114 -11.99 22.88 -23.35
CA THR A 114 -12.46 21.77 -22.55
C THR A 114 -12.33 22.10 -21.08
N THR A 115 -13.43 22.00 -20.32
CA THR A 115 -13.41 22.09 -18.85
C THR A 115 -12.93 20.78 -18.28
N VAL A 116 -11.80 20.80 -17.58
CA VAL A 116 -11.15 19.59 -17.04
C VAL A 116 -11.38 19.51 -15.53
N SER A 117 -11.77 18.33 -15.08
CA SER A 117 -11.86 17.96 -13.65
C SER A 117 -11.04 16.70 -13.39
N VAL A 118 -10.40 16.58 -12.23
CA VAL A 118 -9.70 15.38 -11.79
C VAL A 118 -10.34 14.89 -10.50
N TYR A 119 -10.77 13.62 -10.50
CA TYR A 119 -11.37 13.03 -9.28
C TYR A 119 -10.38 13.10 -8.12
N ARG A 120 -10.88 13.42 -6.93
CA ARG A 120 -10.13 13.65 -5.68
C ARG A 120 -9.25 14.90 -5.66
N VAL A 121 -9.14 15.63 -6.79
CA VAL A 121 -8.39 16.90 -6.86
C VAL A 121 -9.35 18.08 -6.96
N GLY A 122 -10.33 17.99 -7.87
CA GLY A 122 -11.33 19.02 -8.08
C GLY A 122 -11.46 19.48 -9.52
N ASN A 123 -12.23 20.56 -9.71
CA ASN A 123 -12.39 21.20 -11.00
C ASN A 123 -11.17 22.11 -11.29
N LEU A 124 -10.51 21.90 -12.42
CA LEU A 124 -9.34 22.65 -12.85
C LEU A 124 -9.71 23.79 -13.82
N GLY A 125 -10.93 23.77 -14.37
CA GLY A 125 -11.38 24.72 -15.39
C GLY A 125 -10.76 24.47 -16.76
N ASN A 126 -10.67 25.54 -17.56
CA ASN A 126 -10.09 25.52 -18.90
C ASN A 126 -8.63 25.99 -18.85
N PHE A 127 -7.75 25.31 -19.55
CA PHE A 127 -6.32 25.65 -19.62
C PHE A 127 -5.66 25.01 -20.85
N THR A 128 -4.49 25.48 -21.22
CA THR A 128 -3.62 24.85 -22.24
C THR A 128 -2.64 23.89 -21.59
N SER A 129 -2.04 24.28 -20.48
CA SER A 129 -1.15 23.44 -19.68
C SER A 129 -1.28 23.77 -18.20
N ARG A 130 -1.23 22.74 -17.34
CA ARG A 130 -1.32 22.91 -15.90
C ARG A 130 -0.46 21.87 -15.18
N GLN A 131 0.33 22.30 -14.22
CA GLN A 131 1.11 21.44 -13.34
C GLN A 131 0.32 21.14 -12.07
N LEU A 132 0.27 19.86 -11.71
CA LEU A 132 -0.33 19.38 -10.47
C LEU A 132 0.73 18.66 -9.64
N SER A 133 0.65 18.83 -8.33
CA SER A 133 1.44 18.08 -7.34
C SER A 133 0.54 17.03 -6.73
N LEU A 134 0.68 15.77 -7.16
CA LEU A 134 -0.19 14.65 -6.79
C LEU A 134 0.58 13.60 -6.00
N ARG A 135 -0.08 12.99 -5.01
CA ARG A 135 0.46 11.82 -4.30
C ARG A 135 0.41 10.60 -5.23
N PRO A 136 1.27 9.59 -5.00
CA PRO A 136 1.17 8.33 -5.74
C PRO A 136 -0.23 7.72 -5.66
N GLY A 137 -0.69 7.15 -6.77
CA GLY A 137 -2.02 6.55 -6.89
C GLY A 137 -2.60 6.65 -8.29
N THR A 138 -3.81 6.12 -8.47
CA THR A 138 -4.55 6.18 -9.73
C THR A 138 -5.56 7.33 -9.70
N TYR A 139 -5.56 8.13 -10.75
CA TYR A 139 -6.42 9.30 -10.94
C TYR A 139 -7.22 9.17 -12.23
N VAL A 140 -8.35 9.87 -12.28
CA VAL A 140 -9.18 9.97 -13.47
C VAL A 140 -9.42 11.45 -13.75
N ALA A 141 -8.96 11.90 -14.91
CA ALA A 141 -9.31 13.20 -15.46
C ALA A 141 -10.52 13.07 -16.40
N VAL A 142 -11.44 14.03 -16.30
CA VAL A 142 -12.64 14.12 -17.15
C VAL A 142 -12.63 15.50 -17.80
N GLY A 143 -12.75 15.52 -19.13
CA GLY A 143 -12.93 16.72 -19.92
C GLY A 143 -14.35 16.82 -20.45
N ILE A 144 -14.97 17.99 -20.30
CA ILE A 144 -16.33 18.29 -20.76
C ILE A 144 -16.30 19.55 -21.63
N ARG A 145 -16.95 19.50 -22.80
CA ARG A 145 -17.13 20.64 -23.70
C ARG A 145 -18.50 20.59 -24.35
N PRO A 146 -19.33 21.65 -24.29
CA PRO A 146 -20.63 21.68 -24.92
C PRO A 146 -20.56 21.37 -26.44
N GLY A 147 -21.41 20.43 -26.92
CA GLY A 147 -21.44 19.97 -28.31
C GLY A 147 -20.36 18.94 -28.68
N PHE A 148 -19.62 18.45 -27.68
CA PHE A 148 -18.59 17.44 -27.88
C PHE A 148 -18.80 16.28 -26.92
N ARG A 149 -18.30 15.09 -27.30
CA ARG A 149 -18.28 13.92 -26.42
C ARG A 149 -17.28 14.13 -25.29
N ASP A 150 -17.70 13.80 -24.07
CA ASP A 150 -16.83 13.83 -22.89
C ASP A 150 -15.65 12.89 -23.06
N VAL A 151 -14.48 13.32 -22.58
CA VAL A 151 -13.27 12.51 -22.57
C VAL A 151 -12.95 12.09 -21.13
N ARG A 152 -12.52 10.83 -20.97
CA ARG A 152 -12.06 10.28 -19.70
C ARG A 152 -10.67 9.69 -19.88
N ARG A 153 -9.74 10.10 -19.01
CA ARG A 153 -8.35 9.61 -18.97
C ARG A 153 -8.01 9.10 -17.59
N GLU A 154 -7.71 7.83 -17.50
CA GLU A 154 -7.14 7.24 -16.29
C GLU A 154 -5.62 7.25 -16.39
N PHE A 155 -4.93 7.65 -15.32
CA PHE A 155 -3.48 7.68 -15.25
C PHE A 155 -2.98 7.34 -13.86
N ARG A 156 -1.85 6.65 -13.80
CA ARG A 156 -1.17 6.28 -12.56
C ARG A 156 -0.03 7.25 -12.29
N VAL A 157 0.02 7.75 -11.06
CA VAL A 157 1.07 8.63 -10.55
C VAL A 157 1.96 7.83 -9.62
N ALA A 158 3.27 7.78 -9.91
CA ALA A 158 4.24 7.11 -9.05
C ALA A 158 5.61 7.79 -9.23
N PRO A 159 6.42 7.94 -8.16
CA PRO A 159 7.71 8.61 -8.22
C PRO A 159 8.71 7.95 -9.16
N GLU A 160 8.58 6.64 -9.36
CA GLU A 160 9.42 5.84 -10.24
C GLU A 160 9.02 5.86 -11.72
N LEU A 161 7.88 6.50 -12.06
CA LEU A 161 7.40 6.61 -13.44
C LEU A 161 7.81 7.95 -14.05
N GLU A 162 8.40 7.91 -15.24
CA GLU A 162 8.49 9.11 -16.07
C GLU A 162 7.09 9.50 -16.56
N MET A 163 6.61 10.65 -16.06
CA MET A 163 5.28 11.14 -16.39
C MET A 163 5.31 11.98 -17.67
N SER A 164 4.83 11.40 -18.78
CA SER A 164 4.49 12.20 -19.96
C SER A 164 3.28 13.08 -19.67
N PRO A 165 3.15 14.27 -20.31
CA PRO A 165 1.98 15.11 -20.16
C PRO A 165 0.69 14.35 -20.47
N ILE A 166 -0.30 14.46 -19.59
CA ILE A 166 -1.61 13.82 -19.74
C ILE A 166 -2.52 14.74 -20.53
N GLU A 167 -2.90 14.31 -21.72
CA GLU A 167 -3.77 15.08 -22.60
C GLU A 167 -5.25 14.81 -22.29
N VAL A 168 -6.02 15.89 -22.03
CA VAL A 168 -7.45 15.84 -21.72
C VAL A 168 -8.16 16.92 -22.55
N ARG A 169 -8.65 16.56 -23.74
CA ARG A 169 -9.43 17.44 -24.59
C ARG A 169 -10.54 16.69 -25.30
N CYS A 170 -11.66 17.38 -25.54
CA CYS A 170 -12.81 16.87 -26.27
C CYS A 170 -12.63 17.18 -27.77
N GLU A 171 -12.52 16.13 -28.60
CA GLU A 171 -12.26 16.25 -30.04
C GLU A 171 -13.45 15.83 -30.91
N GLU A 172 -14.28 14.88 -30.40
CA GLU A 172 -15.42 14.31 -31.14
C GLU A 172 -16.67 15.16 -30.92
N GLN A 173 -17.15 15.76 -32.00
CA GLN A 173 -18.39 16.56 -32.00
C GLN A 173 -19.61 15.63 -32.01
N ILE A 174 -20.68 15.99 -31.29
CA ILE A 174 -21.95 15.24 -31.18
C ILE A 174 -22.96 15.80 -32.13
#